data_c305fbf5da13fb387bac9915b62b6e4b
#
_entry.id   c305fbf5da13fb387bac9915b62b6e4b
#
_cell.length_a   1.000
_cell.length_b   1.000
_cell.length_c   1.000
_cell.angle_alpha   90.00
_cell.angle_beta   90.00
_cell.angle_gamma   90.00
#
_symmetry.space_group_name_H-M   'P 1'
#
loop_
_entity.id
_entity.type
_entity.pdbx_description
1 polymer ?
#
loop_
_entity_poly.entity_id
_entity_poly.type
_entity_poly.pdbx_seq_one_letter_code
_entity_poly.pdbx_strand_id
1 'polypeptide(L)'
;MPPFRRQVDDERHVPDIPEIRSDFAFHMEGSQDIDAWVGMFLDDLRRQRLDENTIVFFFSDHGGCLPRGKGFVYETGTHVPFIVYLPPKWRHLANGQSGRTDRLIGFPDLAPTVLSLAGIEPPAYMQGKAFLGEYEAAPKRYEFAVKANQASHYCPERAVTDGRYKYIVRYIPYKHDALMNAYQWGMPGNICWDETYLGGRCRSAVCPMTFERHCAELFFDLAEDPYEIDNRMDDPACAEEIRRLRSEMSRFLRDTGDLGFFLKAQRLTPTPLCEILRDEGYDYERLYRLAELSSKVTPESLPYLTECLASPRKEIRYWAVVNINQLAATGQIAKVPEAFAGLLGTDDPEIAAEAAYAMCLTGRSEEAMAYLTAAGPNGRLDSHKLTMLELLTLAPDAGSYFTGDVRRTVRAVVAADPRQTA
;
A
#
# COMPACT_ATOMS: atom_id res chain seq x y z
N MET A 1 32.03 15.55 -5.81
CA MET A 1 30.70 15.15 -5.30
C MET A 1 29.67 15.87 -6.14
N PRO A 2 28.65 15.18 -6.65
CA PRO A 2 27.59 15.84 -7.39
C PRO A 2 26.92 16.91 -6.49
N PRO A 3 26.49 18.05 -7.06
CA PRO A 3 25.99 19.19 -6.31
C PRO A 3 24.76 18.88 -5.42
N PHE A 4 24.02 17.82 -5.71
CA PHE A 4 22.77 17.46 -5.04
C PHE A 4 22.96 16.72 -3.70
N ARG A 5 24.13 16.14 -3.40
CA ARG A 5 24.35 15.46 -2.10
C ARG A 5 24.16 16.37 -0.89
N ARG A 6 24.23 17.69 -1.04
CA ARG A 6 24.02 18.66 0.04
C ARG A 6 22.55 19.04 0.26
N GLN A 7 21.65 18.76 -0.70
CA GLN A 7 20.21 19.10 -0.60
C GLN A 7 19.36 17.98 0.03
N VAL A 8 19.93 16.80 0.25
CA VAL A 8 19.25 15.62 0.85
C VAL A 8 19.28 15.64 2.40
N ASP A 9 19.62 16.78 3.01
CA ASP A 9 19.89 16.85 4.45
C ASP A 9 18.66 16.82 5.36
N ASP A 10 17.44 16.85 4.83
CA ASP A 10 16.19 17.00 5.63
C ASP A 10 15.15 15.89 5.41
N GLU A 11 15.56 14.72 4.88
CA GLU A 11 14.66 13.59 4.64
C GLU A 11 14.42 12.80 5.96
N ARG A 12 13.60 13.36 6.85
CA ARG A 12 13.35 12.81 8.20
C ARG A 12 12.63 11.47 8.21
N HIS A 13 11.94 11.13 7.11
CA HIS A 13 11.18 9.88 6.99
C HIS A 13 12.03 8.65 6.63
N VAL A 14 13.35 8.80 6.51
CA VAL A 14 14.33 7.73 6.27
C VAL A 14 15.56 7.94 7.17
N PRO A 15 16.33 6.87 7.48
CA PRO A 15 17.55 7.03 8.25
C PRO A 15 18.64 7.68 7.40
N ASP A 16 19.53 8.42 8.06
CA ASP A 16 20.69 9.02 7.42
C ASP A 16 21.76 7.97 7.13
N ILE A 17 21.64 7.32 5.99
CA ILE A 17 22.56 6.31 5.48
C ILE A 17 23.11 6.79 4.14
N PRO A 18 24.46 6.66 3.87
CA PRO A 18 25.07 7.15 2.63
C PRO A 18 24.41 6.61 1.36
N GLU A 19 23.98 5.35 1.36
CA GLU A 19 23.33 4.69 0.22
C GLU A 19 21.95 5.29 -0.05
N ILE A 20 21.18 5.60 0.99
CA ILE A 20 19.88 6.30 0.86
C ILE A 20 20.10 7.69 0.28
N ARG A 21 21.08 8.46 0.80
CA ARG A 21 21.44 9.76 0.21
C ARG A 21 21.84 9.64 -1.26
N SER A 22 22.53 8.58 -1.63
CA SER A 22 22.90 8.31 -3.02
C SER A 22 21.70 8.02 -3.89
N ASP A 23 20.72 7.22 -3.41
CA ASP A 23 19.50 6.89 -4.13
C ASP A 23 18.64 8.14 -4.36
N PHE A 24 18.51 9.02 -3.35
CA PHE A 24 17.82 10.31 -3.50
C PHE A 24 18.54 11.23 -4.50
N ALA A 25 19.87 11.32 -4.44
CA ALA A 25 20.64 12.12 -5.40
C ALA A 25 20.46 11.62 -6.84
N PHE A 26 20.48 10.30 -7.04
CA PHE A 26 20.21 9.68 -8.34
C PHE A 26 18.79 9.98 -8.85
N HIS A 27 17.78 9.93 -7.95
CA HIS A 27 16.40 10.29 -8.29
C HIS A 27 16.29 11.76 -8.71
N MET A 28 16.98 12.68 -8.03
CA MET A 28 17.02 14.09 -8.40
C MET A 28 17.70 14.32 -9.76
N GLU A 29 18.79 13.62 -10.05
CA GLU A 29 19.46 13.66 -11.36
C GLU A 29 18.51 13.18 -12.48
N GLY A 30 17.80 12.04 -12.26
CA GLY A 30 16.80 11.54 -13.20
C GLY A 30 15.66 12.51 -13.43
N SER A 31 15.28 13.30 -12.42
CA SER A 31 14.26 14.34 -12.58
C SER A 31 14.70 15.48 -13.52
N GLN A 32 16.00 15.79 -13.59
CA GLN A 32 16.54 16.77 -14.55
C GLN A 32 16.50 16.24 -15.99
N ASP A 33 16.76 14.95 -16.19
CA ASP A 33 16.62 14.32 -17.51
C ASP A 33 15.17 14.39 -18.00
N ILE A 34 14.21 14.14 -17.09
CA ILE A 34 12.77 14.27 -17.39
C ILE A 34 12.43 15.73 -17.76
N ASP A 35 12.94 16.73 -17.04
CA ASP A 35 12.73 18.14 -17.36
C ASP A 35 13.25 18.48 -18.75
N ALA A 36 14.44 18.00 -19.12
CA ALA A 36 14.99 18.16 -20.45
C ALA A 36 14.10 17.51 -21.53
N TRP A 37 13.57 16.31 -21.29
CA TRP A 37 12.65 15.64 -22.21
C TRP A 37 11.34 16.41 -22.37
N VAL A 38 10.76 16.91 -21.31
CA VAL A 38 9.55 17.75 -21.37
C VAL A 38 9.83 19.00 -22.22
N GLY A 39 10.99 19.64 -22.05
CA GLY A 39 11.43 20.74 -22.88
C GLY A 39 11.44 20.39 -24.38
N MET A 40 12.00 19.22 -24.73
CA MET A 40 12.02 18.74 -26.11
C MET A 40 10.60 18.53 -26.68
N PHE A 41 9.67 17.93 -25.92
CA PHE A 41 8.28 17.76 -26.36
C PHE A 41 7.56 19.10 -26.57
N LEU A 42 7.76 20.07 -25.68
CA LEU A 42 7.17 21.40 -25.83
C LEU A 42 7.73 22.14 -27.04
N ASP A 43 9.02 22.02 -27.33
CA ASP A 43 9.64 22.57 -28.54
C ASP A 43 9.15 21.91 -29.82
N ASP A 44 8.86 20.61 -29.74
CA ASP A 44 8.28 19.87 -30.88
C ASP A 44 6.86 20.35 -31.21
N LEU A 45 6.02 20.53 -30.18
CA LEU A 45 4.69 21.15 -30.36
C LEU A 45 4.78 22.52 -31.02
N ARG A 46 5.72 23.39 -30.56
CA ARG A 46 5.94 24.72 -31.17
C ARG A 46 6.37 24.64 -32.64
N ARG A 47 7.34 23.76 -32.94
CA ARG A 47 7.80 23.54 -34.32
C ARG A 47 6.67 23.09 -35.25
N GLN A 48 5.75 22.30 -34.78
CA GLN A 48 4.60 21.81 -35.51
C GLN A 48 3.42 22.78 -35.49
N ARG A 49 3.50 23.88 -34.77
CA ARG A 49 2.42 24.88 -34.57
C ARG A 49 1.18 24.28 -33.90
N LEU A 50 1.37 23.29 -33.02
CA LEU A 50 0.30 22.64 -32.27
C LEU A 50 0.13 23.24 -30.87
N ASP A 51 1.11 23.96 -30.37
CA ASP A 51 1.18 24.48 -29.00
C ASP A 51 0.01 25.43 -28.66
N GLU A 52 -0.50 26.18 -29.64
CA GLU A 52 -1.67 27.08 -29.47
C GLU A 52 -3.00 26.29 -29.31
N ASN A 53 -3.04 25.00 -29.68
CA ASN A 53 -4.24 24.18 -29.67
C ASN A 53 -4.13 22.90 -28.85
N THR A 54 -3.06 22.73 -28.08
CA THR A 54 -2.83 21.50 -27.31
C THR A 54 -2.84 21.85 -25.82
N ILE A 55 -3.75 21.21 -25.06
CA ILE A 55 -3.73 21.18 -23.60
C ILE A 55 -2.71 20.14 -23.16
N VAL A 56 -1.80 20.52 -22.25
CA VAL A 56 -0.73 19.62 -21.78
C VAL A 56 -0.96 19.28 -20.31
N PHE A 57 -0.99 17.97 -20.01
CA PHE A 57 -0.95 17.43 -18.65
C PHE A 57 0.42 16.83 -18.39
N PHE A 58 1.07 17.26 -17.32
CA PHE A 58 2.31 16.67 -16.82
C PHE A 58 2.09 16.21 -15.40
N PHE A 59 2.34 14.93 -15.14
CA PHE A 59 2.17 14.34 -13.79
C PHE A 59 3.01 13.09 -13.64
N SER A 60 3.27 12.68 -12.40
CA SER A 60 3.78 11.35 -12.07
C SER A 60 2.62 10.44 -11.70
N ASP A 61 2.73 9.14 -11.99
CA ASP A 61 1.72 8.12 -11.64
C ASP A 61 1.76 7.75 -10.15
N HIS A 62 2.91 7.92 -9.47
CA HIS A 62 3.14 7.69 -8.05
C HIS A 62 4.43 8.39 -7.62
N GLY A 63 4.73 8.40 -6.33
CA GLY A 63 5.98 8.91 -5.78
C GLY A 63 7.21 8.11 -6.23
N GLY A 64 8.40 8.64 -5.93
CA GLY A 64 9.68 8.02 -6.32
C GLY A 64 9.82 6.57 -5.84
N CYS A 65 10.59 5.77 -6.58
CA CYS A 65 10.99 4.42 -6.15
C CYS A 65 12.07 4.49 -5.06
N LEU A 66 11.73 5.18 -4.00
CA LEU A 66 12.57 5.43 -2.81
C LEU A 66 11.92 4.77 -1.60
N PRO A 67 12.65 4.59 -0.48
CA PRO A 67 12.07 4.10 0.77
C PRO A 67 10.81 4.90 1.15
N ARG A 68 9.73 4.21 1.52
CA ARG A 68 8.41 4.78 1.85
C ARG A 68 7.70 5.55 0.72
N GLY A 69 8.22 5.55 -0.52
CA GLY A 69 7.62 6.20 -1.68
C GLY A 69 6.64 5.29 -2.43
N LYS A 70 7.05 4.84 -3.64
CA LYS A 70 6.23 3.95 -4.48
C LYS A 70 5.71 2.74 -3.73
N GLY A 71 4.40 2.49 -3.82
CA GLY A 71 3.74 1.35 -3.19
C GLY A 71 3.23 1.61 -1.78
N PHE A 72 3.38 2.83 -1.26
CA PHE A 72 2.87 3.27 0.03
C PHE A 72 1.78 4.33 -0.14
N VAL A 73 0.90 4.45 0.87
CA VAL A 73 -0.17 5.45 0.89
C VAL A 73 0.23 6.74 1.61
N TYR A 74 1.51 6.88 1.97
CA TYR A 74 2.09 8.10 2.51
C TYR A 74 2.14 9.21 1.46
N GLU A 75 2.28 10.48 1.90
CA GLU A 75 2.45 11.63 0.98
C GLU A 75 3.61 11.42 -0.01
N THR A 76 4.71 10.83 0.45
CA THR A 76 5.86 10.48 -0.42
C THR A 76 5.51 9.51 -1.56
N GLY A 77 4.42 8.76 -1.45
CA GLY A 77 3.90 7.85 -2.47
C GLY A 77 2.72 8.40 -3.26
N THR A 78 1.94 9.31 -2.68
CA THR A 78 0.65 9.74 -3.24
C THR A 78 0.59 11.22 -3.64
N HIS A 79 1.37 12.09 -3.01
CA HIS A 79 1.43 13.51 -3.35
C HIS A 79 2.42 13.76 -4.49
N VAL A 80 1.93 13.63 -5.72
CA VAL A 80 2.75 13.69 -6.93
C VAL A 80 2.66 15.03 -7.62
N PRO A 81 3.68 15.45 -8.41
CA PRO A 81 3.58 16.60 -9.30
C PRO A 81 2.39 16.45 -10.25
N PHE A 82 1.58 17.51 -10.37
CA PHE A 82 0.46 17.56 -11.30
C PHE A 82 0.32 18.97 -11.87
N ILE A 83 0.59 19.14 -13.17
CA ILE A 83 0.58 20.44 -13.85
C ILE A 83 -0.35 20.32 -15.07
N VAL A 84 -1.23 21.31 -15.23
CA VAL A 84 -2.06 21.46 -16.43
C VAL A 84 -1.77 22.79 -17.10
N TYR A 85 -1.37 22.74 -18.35
CA TYR A 85 -1.20 23.92 -19.18
C TYR A 85 -2.34 24.03 -20.18
N LEU A 86 -3.07 25.14 -20.13
CA LEU A 86 -4.07 25.51 -21.14
C LEU A 86 -3.51 26.68 -21.98
N PRO A 87 -3.35 26.51 -23.30
CA PRO A 87 -2.93 27.59 -24.17
C PRO A 87 -3.98 28.71 -24.17
N PRO A 88 -3.62 29.94 -24.61
CA PRO A 88 -4.51 31.09 -24.56
C PRO A 88 -5.90 30.85 -25.14
N LYS A 89 -6.00 30.08 -26.20
CA LYS A 89 -7.27 29.71 -26.85
C LYS A 89 -8.23 28.97 -25.90
N TRP A 90 -7.71 28.11 -25.02
CA TRP A 90 -8.48 27.24 -24.13
C TRP A 90 -8.47 27.67 -22.67
N ARG A 91 -7.84 28.83 -22.37
CA ARG A 91 -7.70 29.31 -20.99
C ARG A 91 -9.04 29.58 -20.29
N HIS A 92 -10.09 29.88 -21.04
CA HIS A 92 -11.44 30.05 -20.50
C HIS A 92 -11.96 28.81 -19.81
N LEU A 93 -11.50 27.60 -20.19
CA LEU A 93 -11.86 26.31 -19.56
C LEU A 93 -11.25 26.10 -18.16
N ALA A 94 -10.36 27.00 -17.75
CA ALA A 94 -9.84 27.02 -16.37
C ALA A 94 -10.81 27.64 -15.36
N ASN A 95 -11.95 28.21 -15.83
CA ASN A 95 -12.98 28.80 -14.96
C ASN A 95 -12.42 29.82 -13.95
N GLY A 96 -11.44 30.60 -14.37
CA GLY A 96 -10.76 31.60 -13.53
C GLY A 96 -9.62 31.08 -12.66
N GLN A 97 -9.38 29.77 -12.65
CA GLN A 97 -8.25 29.17 -11.92
C GLN A 97 -6.93 29.51 -12.64
N SER A 98 -5.92 29.87 -11.87
CA SER A 98 -4.56 30.09 -12.37
C SER A 98 -3.54 29.95 -11.26
N GLY A 99 -2.30 29.56 -11.61
CA GLY A 99 -1.24 29.32 -10.65
C GLY A 99 -1.44 28.03 -9.85
N ARG A 100 -1.04 28.05 -8.58
CA ARG A 100 -1.14 26.89 -7.69
C ARG A 100 -2.53 26.78 -7.06
N THR A 101 -3.02 25.55 -6.91
CA THR A 101 -4.26 25.25 -6.19
C THR A 101 -3.98 24.16 -5.14
N ASP A 102 -4.68 24.22 -4.01
CA ASP A 102 -4.67 23.21 -2.96
C ASP A 102 -5.91 22.28 -3.06
N ARG A 103 -6.60 22.30 -4.21
CA ARG A 103 -7.74 21.44 -4.50
C ARG A 103 -7.31 19.97 -4.47
N LEU A 104 -8.04 19.14 -3.74
CA LEU A 104 -7.82 17.69 -3.75
C LEU A 104 -8.23 17.11 -5.10
N ILE A 105 -7.27 16.49 -5.78
CA ILE A 105 -7.42 15.85 -7.08
C ILE A 105 -6.79 14.46 -7.02
N GLY A 106 -7.52 13.46 -7.51
CA GLY A 106 -7.00 12.10 -7.68
C GLY A 106 -7.08 11.65 -9.13
N PHE A 107 -6.40 10.57 -9.50
CA PHE A 107 -6.41 10.08 -10.88
C PHE A 107 -7.80 9.66 -11.41
N PRO A 108 -8.76 9.20 -10.59
CA PRO A 108 -10.12 9.02 -11.06
C PRO A 108 -10.77 10.29 -11.67
N ASP A 109 -10.27 11.47 -11.29
CA ASP A 109 -10.79 12.77 -11.78
C ASP A 109 -10.28 13.13 -13.17
N LEU A 110 -9.22 12.47 -13.66
CA LEU A 110 -8.56 12.84 -14.92
C LEU A 110 -9.50 12.57 -16.12
N ALA A 111 -10.09 11.38 -16.21
CA ALA A 111 -10.95 11.03 -17.33
C ALA A 111 -12.20 11.95 -17.45
N PRO A 112 -12.98 12.21 -16.37
CA PRO A 112 -14.08 13.16 -16.45
C PRO A 112 -13.62 14.58 -16.74
N THR A 113 -12.42 15.00 -16.32
CA THR A 113 -11.86 16.32 -16.65
C THR A 113 -11.54 16.43 -18.13
N VAL A 114 -10.96 15.40 -18.75
CA VAL A 114 -10.68 15.37 -20.19
C VAL A 114 -11.98 15.48 -21.00
N LEU A 115 -13.02 14.76 -20.61
CA LEU A 115 -14.36 14.88 -21.23
C LEU A 115 -14.91 16.30 -21.07
N SER A 116 -14.86 16.85 -19.86
CA SER A 116 -15.33 18.21 -19.58
C SER A 116 -14.61 19.27 -20.41
N LEU A 117 -13.29 19.14 -20.59
CA LEU A 117 -12.49 20.02 -21.45
C LEU A 117 -12.86 19.89 -22.93
N ALA A 118 -13.36 18.73 -23.35
CA ALA A 118 -13.87 18.49 -24.68
C ALA A 118 -15.33 18.92 -24.88
N GLY A 119 -15.99 19.49 -23.86
CA GLY A 119 -17.42 19.85 -23.91
C GLY A 119 -18.36 18.64 -23.86
N ILE A 120 -17.89 17.50 -23.33
CA ILE A 120 -18.66 16.27 -23.20
C ILE A 120 -19.01 16.02 -21.73
N GLU A 121 -20.29 15.86 -21.44
CA GLU A 121 -20.74 15.54 -20.08
C GLU A 121 -20.20 14.18 -19.63
N PRO A 122 -19.47 14.13 -18.48
CA PRO A 122 -18.97 12.87 -17.97
C PRO A 122 -20.10 11.90 -17.60
N PRO A 123 -20.04 10.65 -18.05
CA PRO A 123 -21.05 9.63 -17.71
C PRO A 123 -21.20 9.43 -16.20
N ALA A 124 -22.41 9.21 -15.73
CA ALA A 124 -22.74 9.07 -14.30
C ALA A 124 -22.04 7.89 -13.60
N TYR A 125 -21.55 6.88 -14.35
CA TYR A 125 -20.80 5.77 -13.78
C TYR A 125 -19.35 6.12 -13.39
N MET A 126 -18.82 7.27 -13.85
CA MET A 126 -17.49 7.72 -13.47
C MET A 126 -17.49 8.17 -12.01
N GLN A 127 -16.60 7.60 -11.22
CA GLN A 127 -16.48 7.92 -9.78
C GLN A 127 -15.76 9.25 -9.55
N GLY A 128 -14.82 9.61 -10.42
CA GLY A 128 -14.09 10.87 -10.36
C GLY A 128 -14.94 12.09 -10.70
N LYS A 129 -14.41 13.27 -10.41
CA LYS A 129 -15.07 14.56 -10.62
C LYS A 129 -14.21 15.45 -11.52
N ALA A 130 -14.79 16.04 -12.56
CA ALA A 130 -14.07 17.00 -13.40
C ALA A 130 -13.65 18.22 -12.57
N PHE A 131 -12.39 18.61 -12.67
CA PHE A 131 -11.85 19.78 -11.96
C PHE A 131 -11.56 20.98 -12.91
N LEU A 132 -11.78 20.83 -14.20
CA LEU A 132 -11.69 21.87 -15.23
C LEU A 132 -12.77 21.65 -16.30
N GLY A 133 -13.01 22.66 -17.14
CA GLY A 133 -13.88 22.58 -18.29
C GLY A 133 -15.34 22.91 -18.01
N GLU A 134 -16.23 22.64 -18.98
CA GLU A 134 -17.65 23.01 -18.94
C GLU A 134 -18.42 22.33 -17.79
N TYR A 135 -18.04 21.10 -17.46
CA TYR A 135 -18.71 20.26 -16.44
C TYR A 135 -17.88 20.18 -15.15
N GLU A 136 -17.15 21.25 -14.82
CA GLU A 136 -16.38 21.30 -13.58
C GLU A 136 -17.30 21.10 -12.35
N ALA A 137 -16.93 20.16 -11.51
CA ALA A 137 -17.62 19.88 -10.25
C ALA A 137 -17.07 20.71 -9.09
N ALA A 138 -17.85 20.85 -8.03
CA ALA A 138 -17.36 21.43 -6.77
C ALA A 138 -16.12 20.65 -6.23
N PRO A 139 -15.17 21.37 -5.58
CA PRO A 139 -14.02 20.72 -4.96
C PRO A 139 -14.43 19.60 -3.99
N LYS A 140 -13.71 18.49 -4.02
CA LYS A 140 -13.88 17.40 -3.09
C LYS A 140 -13.40 17.83 -1.70
N ARG A 141 -14.09 17.35 -0.67
CA ARG A 141 -13.68 17.53 0.71
C ARG A 141 -12.65 16.50 1.16
N TYR A 142 -12.65 15.33 0.52
CA TYR A 142 -11.78 14.21 0.87
C TYR A 142 -11.20 13.59 -0.38
N GLU A 143 -9.97 13.09 -0.26
CA GLU A 143 -9.34 12.23 -1.25
C GLU A 143 -8.97 10.90 -0.59
N PHE A 144 -9.06 9.81 -1.38
CA PHE A 144 -8.83 8.46 -0.90
C PHE A 144 -7.68 7.81 -1.67
N ALA A 145 -6.79 7.15 -0.94
CA ALA A 145 -5.73 6.34 -1.53
C ALA A 145 -5.92 4.86 -1.15
N VAL A 146 -5.66 4.00 -2.12
CA VAL A 146 -5.89 2.56 -2.01
C VAL A 146 -4.61 1.81 -2.36
N LYS A 147 -4.14 0.98 -1.42
CA LYS A 147 -3.09 0.00 -1.64
C LYS A 147 -3.69 -1.39 -1.43
N ALA A 148 -3.54 -2.30 -2.37
CA ALA A 148 -3.90 -3.71 -2.19
C ALA A 148 -2.67 -4.57 -1.95
N ASN A 149 -1.61 -4.32 -2.70
CA ASN A 149 -0.37 -5.07 -2.62
C ASN A 149 0.82 -4.13 -2.50
N GLN A 150 1.87 -4.60 -1.84
CA GLN A 150 3.22 -4.08 -1.96
C GLN A 150 4.00 -5.07 -2.83
N ALA A 151 4.17 -4.73 -4.11
CA ALA A 151 4.66 -5.67 -5.13
C ALA A 151 3.90 -7.02 -5.10
N SER A 152 4.56 -8.13 -4.74
CA SER A 152 3.94 -9.46 -4.66
C SER A 152 3.14 -9.71 -3.36
N HIS A 153 3.35 -8.89 -2.32
CA HIS A 153 2.77 -9.12 -0.99
C HIS A 153 1.39 -8.47 -0.88
N TYR A 154 0.38 -9.27 -0.56
CA TYR A 154 -0.94 -8.74 -0.24
C TYR A 154 -0.93 -8.12 1.15
N CYS A 155 -1.01 -6.80 1.22
CA CYS A 155 -1.03 -5.99 2.44
C CYS A 155 -1.92 -4.76 2.22
N PRO A 156 -3.23 -4.93 2.26
CA PRO A 156 -4.17 -3.87 1.94
C PRO A 156 -4.14 -2.74 2.97
N GLU A 157 -4.02 -1.52 2.45
CA GLU A 157 -4.10 -0.28 3.22
C GLU A 157 -5.05 0.69 2.53
N ARG A 158 -5.66 1.57 3.31
CA ARG A 158 -6.51 2.66 2.82
C ARG A 158 -6.13 3.94 3.55
N ALA A 159 -6.09 5.03 2.82
CA ALA A 159 -5.91 6.35 3.39
C ALA A 159 -7.01 7.30 2.95
N VAL A 160 -7.38 8.22 3.82
CA VAL A 160 -8.25 9.36 3.52
C VAL A 160 -7.60 10.63 4.05
N THR A 161 -7.64 11.69 3.23
CA THR A 161 -7.16 13.01 3.61
C THR A 161 -8.20 14.08 3.29
N ASP A 162 -8.20 15.16 4.09
CA ASP A 162 -8.90 16.41 3.80
C ASP A 162 -7.95 17.52 3.34
N GLY A 163 -6.68 17.17 3.08
CA GLY A 163 -5.61 18.08 2.70
C GLY A 163 -4.76 18.57 3.88
N ARG A 164 -5.26 18.50 5.12
CA ARG A 164 -4.50 18.76 6.34
C ARG A 164 -4.29 17.52 7.16
N TYR A 165 -5.34 16.79 7.44
CA TYR A 165 -5.29 15.56 8.24
C TYR A 165 -5.33 14.35 7.33
N LYS A 166 -4.59 13.31 7.71
CA LYS A 166 -4.60 12.03 7.01
C LYS A 166 -4.78 10.88 7.98
N TYR A 167 -5.73 10.02 7.68
CA TYR A 167 -5.99 8.79 8.41
C TYR A 167 -5.68 7.60 7.51
N ILE A 168 -4.92 6.64 8.03
CA ILE A 168 -4.52 5.42 7.33
C ILE A 168 -5.00 4.22 8.15
N VAL A 169 -5.58 3.23 7.50
CA VAL A 169 -5.89 1.93 8.10
C VAL A 169 -5.16 0.81 7.37
N ARG A 170 -4.51 -0.07 8.14
CA ARG A 170 -3.82 -1.28 7.71
C ARG A 170 -4.61 -2.49 8.13
N TYR A 171 -5.00 -3.30 7.15
CA TYR A 171 -5.88 -4.46 7.38
C TYR A 171 -5.12 -5.74 7.73
N ILE A 172 -3.78 -5.75 7.58
CA ILE A 172 -2.92 -6.86 7.97
C ILE A 172 -1.72 -6.31 8.76
N PRO A 173 -1.94 -5.82 10.00
CA PRO A 173 -0.92 -5.07 10.75
C PRO A 173 0.29 -5.91 11.18
N TYR A 174 0.23 -7.23 11.18
CA TYR A 174 1.40 -8.08 11.43
C TYR A 174 2.37 -8.15 10.24
N LYS A 175 1.98 -7.71 9.04
CA LYS A 175 2.88 -7.55 7.89
C LYS A 175 3.53 -6.16 7.95
N HIS A 176 4.85 -6.10 8.00
CA HIS A 176 5.61 -4.86 8.07
C HIS A 176 5.98 -4.33 6.69
N ASP A 177 6.36 -3.03 6.60
CA ASP A 177 6.70 -2.36 5.34
C ASP A 177 8.02 -2.85 4.72
N ALA A 178 8.87 -3.52 5.50
CA ALA A 178 10.14 -4.09 5.06
C ALA A 178 10.02 -5.46 4.36
N LEU A 179 8.82 -5.90 3.96
CA LEU A 179 8.67 -7.10 3.15
C LEU A 179 9.42 -6.94 1.82
N MET A 180 10.39 -7.81 1.61
CA MET A 180 11.31 -7.72 0.48
C MET A 180 10.61 -8.00 -0.84
N ASN A 181 10.88 -7.15 -1.80
CA ASN A 181 10.56 -7.41 -3.19
C ASN A 181 11.74 -7.00 -4.07
N ALA A 182 11.94 -7.66 -5.19
CA ALA A 182 13.11 -7.42 -6.06
C ALA A 182 13.16 -5.99 -6.60
N TYR A 183 12.03 -5.33 -6.71
CA TYR A 183 11.94 -3.98 -7.24
C TYR A 183 12.52 -2.94 -6.28
N GLN A 184 12.09 -2.93 -5.02
CA GLN A 184 12.60 -1.98 -4.01
C GLN A 184 13.94 -2.42 -3.45
N TRP A 185 14.15 -3.72 -3.22
CA TRP A 185 15.44 -4.28 -2.76
C TRP A 185 16.48 -4.42 -3.87
N GLY A 186 16.19 -3.99 -5.10
CA GLY A 186 17.17 -3.64 -6.11
C GLY A 186 17.90 -2.30 -5.83
N MET A 187 17.37 -1.47 -4.91
CA MET A 187 17.96 -0.19 -4.53
C MET A 187 18.95 -0.37 -3.36
N PRO A 188 20.20 0.13 -3.47
CA PRO A 188 21.20 0.01 -2.40
C PRO A 188 20.74 0.56 -1.05
N GLY A 189 19.99 1.66 -1.04
CA GLY A 189 19.48 2.27 0.20
C GLY A 189 18.58 1.35 1.00
N ASN A 190 17.64 0.61 0.36
CA ASN A 190 16.78 -0.34 1.06
C ASN A 190 17.59 -1.51 1.66
N ILE A 191 18.59 -2.04 0.91
CA ILE A 191 19.45 -3.11 1.38
C ILE A 191 20.24 -2.67 2.61
N CYS A 192 20.91 -1.51 2.54
CA CYS A 192 21.74 -1.00 3.62
C CYS A 192 20.90 -0.58 4.85
N TRP A 193 19.68 -0.10 4.64
CA TRP A 193 18.76 0.19 5.74
C TRP A 193 18.42 -1.08 6.51
N ASP A 194 18.04 -2.13 5.81
CA ASP A 194 17.72 -3.42 6.40
C ASP A 194 18.93 -4.02 7.16
N GLU A 195 20.14 -3.98 6.58
CA GLU A 195 21.37 -4.41 7.24
C GLU A 195 21.71 -3.58 8.48
N THR A 196 21.43 -2.28 8.43
CA THR A 196 21.64 -1.36 9.55
C THR A 196 20.66 -1.65 10.69
N TYR A 197 19.38 -1.93 10.36
CA TYR A 197 18.36 -2.31 11.33
C TYR A 197 18.70 -3.65 12.00
N LEU A 198 18.98 -4.69 11.21
CA LEU A 198 19.34 -6.02 11.72
C LEU A 198 20.62 -6.01 12.58
N GLY A 199 21.57 -5.16 12.22
CA GLY A 199 22.79 -4.96 13.01
C GLY A 199 22.60 -4.14 14.29
N GLY A 200 21.36 -3.76 14.64
CA GLY A 200 21.05 -2.94 15.83
C GLY A 200 21.65 -1.52 15.79
N ARG A 201 21.99 -1.05 14.60
CA ARG A 201 22.66 0.25 14.40
C ARG A 201 21.70 1.36 13.97
N CYS A 202 20.46 1.03 13.64
CA CYS A 202 19.46 2.02 13.25
C CYS A 202 19.02 2.85 14.47
N ARG A 203 19.26 4.15 14.43
CA ARG A 203 18.94 5.10 15.49
C ARG A 203 17.74 6.01 15.16
N SER A 204 17.24 5.94 13.94
CA SER A 204 16.12 6.74 13.50
C SER A 204 14.80 6.18 14.04
N ALA A 205 13.88 7.08 14.44
CA ALA A 205 12.52 6.72 14.86
C ALA A 205 11.69 6.03 13.75
N VAL A 206 12.08 6.20 12.49
CA VAL A 206 11.41 5.56 11.34
C VAL A 206 11.76 4.07 11.18
N CYS A 207 12.82 3.58 11.84
CA CYS A 207 13.20 2.18 11.73
C CYS A 207 12.15 1.23 12.32
N PRO A 208 11.65 1.42 13.56
CA PRO A 208 10.54 0.63 14.07
C PRO A 208 9.31 0.69 13.16
N MET A 209 9.01 1.86 12.59
CA MET A 209 7.87 2.04 11.68
C MET A 209 7.95 1.17 10.42
N THR A 210 9.14 0.80 9.99
CA THR A 210 9.35 0.03 8.75
C THR A 210 9.51 -1.46 9.01
N PHE A 211 10.22 -1.84 10.08
CA PHE A 211 10.68 -3.21 10.32
C PHE A 211 9.94 -3.95 11.43
N GLU A 212 9.17 -3.23 12.25
CA GLU A 212 8.40 -3.83 13.32
C GLU A 212 6.92 -3.98 12.92
N ARG A 213 6.14 -4.64 13.77
CA ARG A 213 4.70 -4.74 13.57
C ARG A 213 4.08 -3.36 13.62
N HIS A 214 3.14 -3.13 12.73
CA HIS A 214 2.52 -1.83 12.58
C HIS A 214 1.38 -1.59 13.59
N CYS A 215 1.18 -0.31 13.94
CA CYS A 215 -0.12 0.14 14.38
C CYS A 215 -1.12 -0.10 13.23
N ALA A 216 -2.29 -0.63 13.57
CA ALA A 216 -3.34 -0.88 12.58
C ALA A 216 -3.92 0.42 12.02
N GLU A 217 -3.89 1.49 12.80
CA GLU A 217 -4.40 2.79 12.41
C GLU A 217 -3.33 3.86 12.65
N LEU A 218 -3.23 4.81 11.71
CA LEU A 218 -2.32 5.94 11.78
C LEU A 218 -3.10 7.22 11.51
N PHE A 219 -2.70 8.30 12.18
CA PHE A 219 -3.27 9.63 11.97
C PHE A 219 -2.17 10.69 12.03
N PHE A 220 -2.16 11.57 11.03
CA PHE A 220 -1.14 12.61 10.89
C PHE A 220 -1.76 13.99 10.64
N ASP A 221 -1.15 15.04 11.19
CA ASP A 221 -1.36 16.42 10.78
C ASP A 221 -0.28 16.81 9.79
N LEU A 222 -0.59 16.79 8.49
CA LEU A 222 0.36 17.02 7.40
C LEU A 222 0.94 18.45 7.38
N ALA A 223 0.29 19.39 8.08
CA ALA A 223 0.82 20.76 8.21
C ALA A 223 1.97 20.82 9.22
N GLU A 224 1.97 19.95 10.24
CA GLU A 224 3.01 19.87 11.28
C GLU A 224 4.01 18.76 10.98
N ASP A 225 3.55 17.66 10.39
CA ASP A 225 4.33 16.47 10.07
C ASP A 225 4.13 16.04 8.61
N PRO A 226 4.70 16.74 7.63
CA PRO A 226 4.55 16.41 6.22
C PRO A 226 5.21 15.07 5.82
N TYR A 227 6.03 14.49 6.69
CA TYR A 227 6.71 13.21 6.49
C TYR A 227 6.03 12.02 7.15
N GLU A 228 4.92 12.25 7.87
CA GLU A 228 4.10 11.21 8.48
C GLU A 228 4.90 10.26 9.40
N ILE A 229 5.63 10.87 10.37
CA ILE A 229 6.47 10.17 11.34
C ILE A 229 5.78 10.09 12.70
N ASP A 230 5.05 11.15 13.08
CA ASP A 230 4.40 11.30 14.38
C ASP A 230 2.94 10.82 14.31
N ASN A 231 2.73 9.54 14.64
CA ASN A 231 1.39 8.96 14.70
C ASN A 231 0.59 9.49 15.89
N ARG A 232 -0.40 10.32 15.64
CA ARG A 232 -1.24 10.99 16.65
C ARG A 232 -2.57 10.25 16.93
N MET A 233 -2.66 8.94 16.66
CA MET A 233 -3.89 8.16 16.91
C MET A 233 -4.35 8.20 18.36
N ASP A 234 -3.41 8.27 19.31
CA ASP A 234 -3.68 8.28 20.76
C ASP A 234 -3.73 9.70 21.35
N ASP A 235 -3.62 10.75 20.52
CA ASP A 235 -3.70 12.13 20.97
C ASP A 235 -5.17 12.54 21.19
N PRO A 236 -5.60 12.84 22.43
CA PRO A 236 -6.96 13.28 22.71
C PRO A 236 -7.36 14.56 21.96
N ALA A 237 -6.42 15.43 21.62
CA ALA A 237 -6.67 16.65 20.86
C ALA A 237 -7.11 16.36 19.42
N CYS A 238 -6.76 15.19 18.87
CA CYS A 238 -7.11 14.75 17.53
C CYS A 238 -8.38 13.86 17.47
N ALA A 239 -8.98 13.53 18.59
CA ALA A 239 -10.06 12.53 18.68
C ALA A 239 -11.28 12.81 17.79
N GLU A 240 -11.63 14.08 17.59
CA GLU A 240 -12.76 14.47 16.72
C GLU A 240 -12.41 14.25 15.25
N GLU A 241 -11.22 14.69 14.82
CA GLU A 241 -10.77 14.56 13.45
C GLU A 241 -10.53 13.08 13.07
N ILE A 242 -9.97 12.29 13.98
CA ILE A 242 -9.82 10.84 13.82
C ILE A 242 -11.19 10.19 13.60
N ARG A 243 -12.17 10.50 14.43
CA ARG A 243 -13.52 9.96 14.30
C ARG A 243 -14.17 10.35 12.98
N ARG A 244 -14.00 11.59 12.55
CA ARG A 244 -14.53 12.12 11.30
C ARG A 244 -13.91 11.38 10.11
N LEU A 245 -12.57 11.31 9.99
CA LEU A 245 -11.91 10.65 8.86
C LEU A 245 -12.15 9.14 8.85
N ARG A 246 -12.17 8.48 10.01
CA ARG A 246 -12.53 7.06 10.13
C ARG A 246 -13.94 6.79 9.62
N SER A 247 -14.92 7.64 9.96
CA SER A 247 -16.29 7.54 9.47
C SER A 247 -16.39 7.72 7.95
N GLU A 248 -15.67 8.70 7.40
CA GLU A 248 -15.63 8.92 5.94
C GLU A 248 -14.98 7.76 5.19
N MET A 249 -13.89 7.21 5.71
CA MET A 249 -13.26 6.00 5.16
C MET A 249 -14.25 4.84 5.14
N SER A 250 -14.88 4.57 6.27
CA SER A 250 -15.86 3.48 6.40
C SER A 250 -17.05 3.65 5.44
N ARG A 251 -17.54 4.87 5.26
CA ARG A 251 -18.58 5.19 4.31
C ARG A 251 -18.14 4.94 2.87
N PHE A 252 -16.95 5.48 2.49
CA PHE A 252 -16.40 5.31 1.15
C PHE A 252 -16.24 3.83 0.76
N LEU A 253 -15.70 3.01 1.65
CA LEU A 253 -15.47 1.59 1.38
C LEU A 253 -16.78 0.80 1.18
N ARG A 254 -17.82 1.14 1.93
CA ARG A 254 -19.14 0.52 1.76
C ARG A 254 -19.85 1.00 0.50
N ASP A 255 -19.83 2.31 0.25
CA ASP A 255 -20.52 2.91 -0.91
C ASP A 255 -19.91 2.42 -2.23
N THR A 256 -18.59 2.18 -2.26
CA THR A 256 -17.89 1.71 -3.46
C THR A 256 -17.85 0.19 -3.59
N GLY A 257 -18.11 -0.55 -2.51
CA GLY A 257 -17.92 -2.00 -2.48
C GLY A 257 -16.46 -2.37 -2.78
N ASP A 258 -15.53 -1.97 -1.91
CA ASP A 258 -14.08 -2.10 -2.15
C ASP A 258 -13.66 -3.54 -2.48
N LEU A 259 -13.22 -3.76 -3.73
CA LEU A 259 -12.78 -5.07 -4.23
C LEU A 259 -11.38 -5.47 -3.75
N GLY A 260 -10.66 -4.58 -3.10
CA GLY A 260 -9.31 -4.83 -2.60
C GLY A 260 -9.25 -5.85 -1.47
N PHE A 261 -10.38 -6.20 -0.85
CA PHE A 261 -10.46 -7.25 0.17
C PHE A 261 -10.57 -8.67 -0.39
N PHE A 262 -10.74 -8.82 -1.71
CA PHE A 262 -10.66 -10.11 -2.37
C PHE A 262 -9.22 -10.52 -2.62
N LEU A 263 -8.94 -11.81 -2.54
CA LEU A 263 -7.61 -12.38 -2.79
C LEU A 263 -7.16 -12.14 -4.24
N LYS A 264 -5.86 -12.09 -4.46
CA LYS A 264 -5.28 -11.88 -5.81
C LYS A 264 -5.79 -12.91 -6.82
N ALA A 265 -5.86 -14.18 -6.44
CA ALA A 265 -6.37 -15.25 -7.29
C ALA A 265 -7.82 -15.01 -7.75
N GLN A 266 -8.67 -14.45 -6.88
CA GLN A 266 -10.05 -14.11 -7.23
C GLN A 266 -10.13 -12.90 -8.17
N ARG A 267 -9.21 -11.95 -8.05
CA ARG A 267 -9.15 -10.75 -8.91
C ARG A 267 -8.66 -11.06 -10.34
N LEU A 268 -8.03 -12.21 -10.55
CA LEU A 268 -7.50 -12.66 -11.83
C LEU A 268 -8.42 -13.68 -12.53
N THR A 269 -9.66 -13.86 -12.06
CA THR A 269 -10.65 -14.74 -12.70
C THR A 269 -11.23 -14.08 -13.95
N PRO A 270 -11.75 -14.86 -14.94
CA PRO A 270 -12.44 -14.32 -16.11
C PRO A 270 -13.69 -13.51 -15.76
N THR A 271 -14.36 -13.83 -14.65
CA THR A 271 -15.53 -13.07 -14.18
C THR A 271 -15.07 -11.86 -13.39
N PRO A 272 -15.42 -10.63 -13.79
CA PRO A 272 -15.08 -9.43 -13.03
C PRO A 272 -15.66 -9.48 -11.61
N LEU A 273 -14.87 -9.10 -10.60
CA LEU A 273 -15.32 -9.12 -9.19
C LEU A 273 -16.55 -8.24 -8.94
N CYS A 274 -16.71 -7.16 -9.71
CA CYS A 274 -17.90 -6.32 -9.59
C CYS A 274 -19.20 -7.06 -9.93
N GLU A 275 -19.15 -8.13 -10.70
CA GLU A 275 -20.31 -9.00 -10.96
C GLU A 275 -20.67 -9.82 -9.72
N ILE A 276 -19.68 -10.24 -8.92
CA ILE A 276 -19.92 -10.90 -7.64
C ILE A 276 -20.67 -9.97 -6.68
N LEU A 277 -20.32 -8.69 -6.63
CA LEU A 277 -20.99 -7.71 -5.78
C LEU A 277 -22.42 -7.37 -6.26
N ARG A 278 -22.74 -7.64 -7.52
CA ARG A 278 -24.10 -7.47 -8.08
C ARG A 278 -25.03 -8.64 -7.74
N ASP A 279 -24.46 -9.77 -7.31
CA ASP A 279 -25.25 -10.89 -6.81
C ASP A 279 -25.93 -10.46 -5.49
N GLU A 280 -27.27 -10.36 -5.50
CA GLU A 280 -28.09 -9.96 -4.34
C GLU A 280 -27.86 -10.85 -3.11
N GLY A 281 -27.34 -12.07 -3.30
CA GLY A 281 -26.97 -13.00 -2.25
C GLY A 281 -25.56 -12.79 -1.67
N TYR A 282 -24.75 -11.85 -2.21
CA TYR A 282 -23.40 -11.62 -1.71
C TYR A 282 -23.39 -10.67 -0.50
N ASP A 283 -22.97 -11.18 0.65
CA ASP A 283 -22.84 -10.41 1.89
C ASP A 283 -21.47 -9.67 1.94
N TYR A 284 -21.38 -8.55 1.22
CA TYR A 284 -20.20 -7.67 1.25
C TYR A 284 -19.94 -7.10 2.65
N GLU A 285 -20.98 -6.80 3.41
CA GLU A 285 -20.84 -6.26 4.76
C GLU A 285 -20.12 -7.24 5.69
N ARG A 286 -20.36 -8.54 5.55
CA ARG A 286 -19.62 -9.57 6.29
C ARG A 286 -18.14 -9.58 5.94
N LEU A 287 -17.80 -9.48 4.64
CA LEU A 287 -16.41 -9.39 4.19
C LEU A 287 -15.73 -8.14 4.75
N TYR A 288 -16.37 -6.98 4.59
CA TYR A 288 -15.86 -5.71 5.09
C TYR A 288 -15.62 -5.74 6.61
N ARG A 289 -16.59 -6.22 7.39
CA ARG A 289 -16.47 -6.32 8.84
C ARG A 289 -15.34 -7.25 9.29
N LEU A 290 -15.11 -8.36 8.59
CA LEU A 290 -13.98 -9.24 8.88
C LEU A 290 -12.64 -8.56 8.58
N ALA A 291 -12.54 -7.81 7.49
CA ALA A 291 -11.35 -7.04 7.19
C ALA A 291 -11.12 -5.93 8.23
N GLU A 292 -12.16 -5.15 8.57
CA GLU A 292 -12.10 -4.09 9.58
C GLU A 292 -11.74 -4.63 10.97
N LEU A 293 -12.22 -5.83 11.31
CA LEU A 293 -11.97 -6.45 12.62
C LEU A 293 -10.47 -6.64 12.88
N SER A 294 -9.64 -6.85 11.85
CA SER A 294 -8.21 -7.10 12.01
C SER A 294 -7.46 -5.97 12.73
N SER A 295 -7.96 -4.74 12.64
CA SER A 295 -7.38 -3.59 13.35
C SER A 295 -7.68 -3.56 14.86
N LYS A 296 -8.69 -4.31 15.31
CA LYS A 296 -9.20 -4.27 16.69
C LYS A 296 -9.60 -5.65 17.23
N VAL A 297 -9.11 -6.73 16.60
CA VAL A 297 -9.48 -8.09 16.98
C VAL A 297 -9.03 -8.42 18.40
N THR A 298 -9.89 -9.12 19.14
CA THR A 298 -9.65 -9.60 20.51
C THR A 298 -9.95 -11.09 20.61
N PRO A 299 -9.45 -11.79 21.65
CA PRO A 299 -9.70 -13.23 21.84
C PRO A 299 -11.18 -13.62 21.90
N GLU A 300 -12.05 -12.73 22.32
CA GLU A 300 -13.50 -12.93 22.34
C GLU A 300 -14.09 -13.15 20.95
N SER A 301 -13.39 -12.75 19.90
CA SER A 301 -13.78 -12.98 18.51
C SER A 301 -13.53 -14.42 18.01
N LEU A 302 -12.71 -15.22 18.72
CA LEU A 302 -12.30 -16.56 18.27
C LEU A 302 -13.46 -17.50 17.91
N PRO A 303 -14.57 -17.59 18.66
CA PRO A 303 -15.69 -18.47 18.27
C PRO A 303 -16.24 -18.11 16.89
N TYR A 304 -16.50 -16.81 16.64
CA TYR A 304 -16.98 -16.31 15.36
C TYR A 304 -15.96 -16.55 14.23
N LEU A 305 -14.67 -16.28 14.49
CA LEU A 305 -13.61 -16.50 13.50
C LEU A 305 -13.47 -17.98 13.16
N THR A 306 -13.60 -18.88 14.15
CA THR A 306 -13.55 -20.33 13.94
C THR A 306 -14.72 -20.82 13.08
N GLU A 307 -15.93 -20.28 13.28
CA GLU A 307 -17.07 -20.53 12.39
C GLU A 307 -16.77 -20.07 10.95
N CYS A 308 -16.16 -18.90 10.78
CA CYS A 308 -15.81 -18.35 9.46
C CYS A 308 -14.80 -19.22 8.71
N LEU A 309 -13.95 -20.02 9.38
CA LEU A 309 -13.02 -20.96 8.73
C LEU A 309 -13.75 -22.05 7.91
N ALA A 310 -14.98 -22.37 8.26
CA ALA A 310 -15.82 -23.34 7.53
C ALA A 310 -16.62 -22.71 6.37
N SER A 311 -16.47 -21.42 6.11
CA SER A 311 -17.20 -20.74 5.03
C SER A 311 -16.88 -21.36 3.66
N PRO A 312 -17.88 -21.54 2.76
CA PRO A 312 -17.61 -21.92 1.37
C PRO A 312 -16.87 -20.83 0.59
N ARG A 313 -16.94 -19.58 1.05
CA ARG A 313 -16.28 -18.45 0.42
C ARG A 313 -14.86 -18.29 0.95
N LYS A 314 -13.88 -18.33 0.05
CA LYS A 314 -12.47 -18.30 0.42
C LYS A 314 -12.00 -16.97 1.01
N GLU A 315 -12.55 -15.85 0.55
CA GLU A 315 -12.25 -14.52 1.11
C GLU A 315 -12.69 -14.43 2.58
N ILE A 316 -13.80 -15.05 2.96
CA ILE A 316 -14.25 -15.12 4.35
C ILE A 316 -13.31 -15.99 5.20
N ARG A 317 -12.89 -17.16 4.67
CA ARG A 317 -11.89 -18.01 5.36
C ARG A 317 -10.57 -17.28 5.52
N TYR A 318 -10.11 -16.60 4.47
CA TYR A 318 -8.86 -15.85 4.49
C TYR A 318 -8.85 -14.78 5.58
N TRP A 319 -9.88 -13.93 5.63
CA TRP A 319 -9.96 -12.87 6.64
C TRP A 319 -10.16 -13.41 8.06
N ALA A 320 -10.77 -14.57 8.22
CA ALA A 320 -10.80 -15.26 9.51
C ALA A 320 -9.39 -15.69 9.94
N VAL A 321 -8.60 -16.29 9.03
CA VAL A 321 -7.20 -16.65 9.29
C VAL A 321 -6.36 -15.41 9.60
N VAL A 322 -6.49 -14.32 8.85
CA VAL A 322 -5.77 -13.04 9.10
C VAL A 322 -6.04 -12.51 10.51
N ASN A 323 -7.31 -12.53 10.95
CA ASN A 323 -7.67 -12.08 12.30
C ASN A 323 -7.04 -12.98 13.39
N ILE A 324 -7.03 -14.29 13.20
CA ILE A 324 -6.40 -15.23 14.13
C ILE A 324 -4.88 -15.06 14.12
N ASN A 325 -4.27 -14.80 12.95
CA ASN A 325 -2.86 -14.45 12.82
C ASN A 325 -2.52 -13.19 13.62
N GLN A 326 -3.37 -12.18 13.57
CA GLN A 326 -3.16 -10.95 14.34
C GLN A 326 -3.15 -11.24 15.85
N LEU A 327 -4.07 -12.06 16.34
CA LEU A 327 -4.09 -12.49 17.74
C LEU A 327 -2.83 -13.27 18.13
N ALA A 328 -2.39 -14.21 17.28
CA ALA A 328 -1.16 -14.95 17.49
C ALA A 328 0.08 -14.05 17.46
N ALA A 329 0.17 -13.17 16.45
CA ALA A 329 1.28 -12.26 16.28
C ALA A 329 1.43 -11.24 17.40
N THR A 330 0.33 -10.87 18.07
CA THR A 330 0.33 -9.97 19.24
C THR A 330 0.42 -10.72 20.58
N GLY A 331 0.54 -12.05 20.56
CA GLY A 331 0.63 -12.88 21.77
C GLY A 331 -0.66 -12.96 22.58
N GLN A 332 -1.81 -12.55 21.99
CA GLN A 332 -3.10 -12.58 22.67
C GLN A 332 -3.70 -13.99 22.75
N ILE A 333 -3.20 -14.93 21.92
CA ILE A 333 -3.54 -16.34 21.98
C ILE A 333 -2.29 -17.20 22.00
N ALA A 334 -2.30 -18.25 22.81
CA ALA A 334 -1.18 -19.21 22.91
C ALA A 334 -1.36 -20.41 21.97
N LYS A 335 -2.55 -20.59 21.39
CA LYS A 335 -2.88 -21.71 20.48
C LYS A 335 -3.88 -21.27 19.44
N VAL A 336 -3.65 -21.69 18.19
CA VAL A 336 -4.65 -21.55 17.12
C VAL A 336 -5.75 -22.62 17.25
N PRO A 337 -6.95 -22.39 16.67
CA PRO A 337 -7.98 -23.42 16.56
C PRO A 337 -7.45 -24.70 15.89
N GLU A 338 -7.97 -25.88 16.30
CA GLU A 338 -7.56 -27.17 15.73
C GLU A 338 -7.76 -27.26 14.21
N ALA A 339 -8.77 -26.58 13.70
CA ALA A 339 -9.05 -26.48 12.26
C ALA A 339 -7.87 -25.95 11.42
N PHE A 340 -6.89 -25.25 12.01
CA PHE A 340 -5.72 -24.74 11.29
C PHE A 340 -4.86 -25.82 10.65
N ALA A 341 -4.73 -27.00 11.28
CA ALA A 341 -4.00 -28.12 10.67
C ALA A 341 -4.61 -28.54 9.32
N GLY A 342 -5.92 -28.57 9.24
CA GLY A 342 -6.64 -28.89 7.99
C GLY A 342 -6.43 -27.86 6.89
N LEU A 343 -6.13 -26.60 7.24
CA LEU A 343 -5.90 -25.54 6.25
C LEU A 343 -4.58 -25.70 5.47
N LEU A 344 -3.59 -26.43 6.00
CA LEU A 344 -2.34 -26.72 5.27
C LEU A 344 -2.56 -27.60 4.03
N GLY A 345 -3.63 -28.40 4.00
CA GLY A 345 -4.02 -29.24 2.86
C GLY A 345 -5.04 -28.61 1.93
N THR A 346 -5.39 -27.33 2.10
CA THR A 346 -6.34 -26.64 1.20
C THR A 346 -5.73 -26.33 -0.16
N ASP A 347 -6.57 -26.22 -1.20
CA ASP A 347 -6.17 -25.79 -2.54
C ASP A 347 -5.87 -24.26 -2.63
N ASP A 348 -6.05 -23.53 -1.54
CA ASP A 348 -5.78 -22.09 -1.47
C ASP A 348 -4.41 -21.82 -0.81
N PRO A 349 -3.31 -21.66 -1.58
CA PRO A 349 -1.96 -21.51 -1.03
C PRO A 349 -1.79 -20.26 -0.16
N GLU A 350 -2.56 -19.19 -0.43
CA GLU A 350 -2.58 -17.97 0.39
C GLU A 350 -3.08 -18.28 1.80
N ILE A 351 -4.19 -19.03 1.92
CA ILE A 351 -4.78 -19.42 3.21
C ILE A 351 -3.86 -20.38 3.97
N ALA A 352 -3.31 -21.37 3.25
CA ALA A 352 -2.42 -22.36 3.86
C ALA A 352 -1.13 -21.74 4.41
N ALA A 353 -0.51 -20.80 3.68
CA ALA A 353 0.69 -20.11 4.13
C ALA A 353 0.41 -19.22 5.36
N GLU A 354 -0.69 -18.47 5.35
CA GLU A 354 -1.12 -17.66 6.50
C GLU A 354 -1.42 -18.54 7.73
N ALA A 355 -2.08 -19.69 7.55
CA ALA A 355 -2.34 -20.61 8.65
C ALA A 355 -1.04 -21.19 9.24
N ALA A 356 -0.08 -21.56 8.39
CA ALA A 356 1.23 -22.03 8.83
C ALA A 356 1.98 -20.98 9.66
N TYR A 357 1.89 -19.70 9.29
CA TYR A 357 2.50 -18.61 10.06
C TYR A 357 1.99 -18.56 11.51
N ALA A 358 0.67 -18.54 11.73
CA ALA A 358 0.11 -18.53 13.07
C ALA A 358 0.42 -19.81 13.86
N MET A 359 0.47 -20.97 13.19
CA MET A 359 0.86 -22.23 13.81
C MET A 359 2.30 -22.19 14.33
N CYS A 360 3.23 -21.57 13.57
CA CYS A 360 4.60 -21.33 14.06
C CYS A 360 4.58 -20.48 15.34
N LEU A 361 3.88 -19.37 15.35
CA LEU A 361 3.82 -18.44 16.48
C LEU A 361 3.16 -19.04 17.73
N THR A 362 2.43 -20.14 17.62
CA THR A 362 1.65 -20.77 18.69
C THR A 362 2.10 -22.18 19.04
N GLY A 363 3.37 -22.51 18.76
CA GLY A 363 4.03 -23.75 19.21
C GLY A 363 3.81 -24.98 18.34
N ARG A 364 3.19 -24.87 17.15
CA ARG A 364 3.06 -25.93 16.16
C ARG A 364 4.05 -25.76 15.00
N SER A 365 5.29 -25.44 15.33
CA SER A 365 6.29 -25.00 14.34
C SER A 365 6.78 -26.13 13.43
N GLU A 366 6.87 -27.38 13.88
CA GLU A 366 7.40 -28.48 13.07
C GLU A 366 6.57 -28.72 11.80
N GLU A 367 5.27 -28.93 11.96
CA GLU A 367 4.33 -29.16 10.86
C GLU A 367 4.24 -27.94 9.92
N ALA A 368 4.14 -26.75 10.51
CA ALA A 368 4.04 -25.49 9.78
C ALA A 368 5.31 -25.18 8.98
N MET A 369 6.49 -25.38 9.55
CA MET A 369 7.77 -25.20 8.87
C MET A 369 7.98 -26.24 7.77
N ALA A 370 7.56 -27.49 7.98
CA ALA A 370 7.57 -28.49 6.92
C ALA A 370 6.75 -28.05 5.70
N TYR A 371 5.57 -27.45 5.92
CA TYR A 371 4.75 -26.87 4.85
C TYR A 371 5.44 -25.66 4.19
N LEU A 372 5.91 -24.68 4.98
CA LEU A 372 6.48 -23.43 4.45
C LEU A 372 7.77 -23.67 3.65
N THR A 373 8.59 -24.65 4.03
CA THR A 373 9.86 -24.97 3.36
C THR A 373 9.72 -25.97 2.21
N ALA A 374 8.55 -26.62 2.06
CA ALA A 374 8.31 -27.53 0.96
C ALA A 374 8.23 -26.80 -0.39
N ALA A 375 9.14 -27.13 -1.31
CA ALA A 375 9.11 -26.63 -2.66
C ALA A 375 7.88 -27.11 -3.43
N GLY A 376 7.36 -26.28 -4.31
CA GLY A 376 6.30 -26.63 -5.24
C GLY A 376 6.80 -27.57 -6.36
N PRO A 377 5.91 -27.96 -7.30
CA PRO A 377 6.23 -28.89 -8.39
C PRO A 377 7.39 -28.44 -9.31
N ASN A 378 7.65 -27.14 -9.34
CA ASN A 378 8.76 -26.53 -10.11
C ASN A 378 10.08 -26.44 -9.32
N GLY A 379 10.16 -27.04 -8.12
CA GLY A 379 11.32 -27.00 -7.24
C GLY A 379 11.54 -25.64 -6.54
N ARG A 380 10.55 -24.73 -6.56
CA ARG A 380 10.61 -23.39 -5.96
C ARG A 380 9.55 -23.22 -4.89
N LEU A 381 9.80 -22.33 -3.94
CA LEU A 381 8.78 -21.86 -3.00
C LEU A 381 7.86 -20.87 -3.72
N ASP A 382 6.57 -20.90 -3.39
CA ASP A 382 5.64 -19.88 -3.84
C ASP A 382 5.81 -18.57 -3.03
N SER A 383 5.28 -17.47 -3.57
CA SER A 383 5.43 -16.13 -2.96
C SER A 383 4.77 -16.01 -1.59
N HIS A 384 3.70 -16.76 -1.32
CA HIS A 384 2.99 -16.70 -0.03
C HIS A 384 3.84 -17.36 1.07
N LYS A 385 4.43 -18.53 0.78
CA LYS A 385 5.37 -19.21 1.68
C LYS A 385 6.58 -18.34 1.98
N LEU A 386 7.17 -17.70 0.93
CA LEU A 386 8.30 -16.79 1.10
C LEU A 386 7.94 -15.61 2.01
N THR A 387 6.76 -15.01 1.83
CA THR A 387 6.28 -13.91 2.69
C THR A 387 6.21 -14.36 4.16
N MET A 388 5.65 -15.53 4.44
CA MET A 388 5.52 -16.02 5.82
C MET A 388 6.87 -16.36 6.44
N LEU A 389 7.78 -16.98 5.68
CA LEU A 389 9.15 -17.22 6.13
C LEU A 389 9.88 -15.91 6.45
N GLU A 390 9.71 -14.88 5.63
CA GLU A 390 10.29 -13.57 5.87
C GLU A 390 9.76 -12.92 7.16
N LEU A 391 8.44 -12.95 7.39
CA LEU A 391 7.83 -12.46 8.62
C LEU A 391 8.37 -13.19 9.85
N LEU A 392 8.57 -14.51 9.77
CA LEU A 392 9.15 -15.29 10.86
C LEU A 392 10.62 -14.92 11.14
N THR A 393 11.38 -14.43 10.16
CA THR A 393 12.77 -13.96 10.40
C THR A 393 12.84 -12.71 11.26
N LEU A 394 11.76 -11.95 11.37
CA LEU A 394 11.64 -10.76 12.21
C LEU A 394 10.86 -11.01 13.52
N ALA A 395 10.37 -12.24 13.73
CA ALA A 395 9.72 -12.61 14.99
C ALA A 395 10.75 -12.52 16.15
N PRO A 396 10.31 -12.13 17.37
CA PRO A 396 11.21 -12.03 18.52
C PRO A 396 11.96 -13.32 18.86
N ASP A 397 11.37 -14.48 18.52
CA ASP A 397 11.88 -15.82 18.74
C ASP A 397 12.37 -16.48 17.42
N ALA A 398 12.76 -15.69 16.42
CA ALA A 398 13.18 -16.18 15.11
C ALA A 398 14.24 -17.30 15.19
N GLY A 399 15.14 -17.26 16.18
CA GLY A 399 16.12 -18.32 16.42
C GLY A 399 15.53 -19.68 16.77
N SER A 400 14.26 -19.78 17.19
CA SER A 400 13.58 -21.04 17.44
C SER A 400 13.08 -21.73 16.17
N TYR A 401 12.90 -20.98 15.08
CA TYR A 401 12.41 -21.51 13.80
C TYR A 401 13.53 -21.83 12.83
N PHE A 402 14.71 -21.23 13.01
CA PHE A 402 15.75 -21.25 12.01
C PHE A 402 17.13 -21.53 12.60
N THR A 403 17.88 -22.40 11.94
CA THR A 403 19.31 -22.60 12.18
C THR A 403 20.11 -21.82 11.14
N GLY A 404 20.94 -20.89 11.58
CA GLY A 404 21.80 -20.10 10.67
C GLY A 404 21.19 -18.78 10.19
N ASP A 405 21.83 -18.14 9.21
CA ASP A 405 21.43 -16.86 8.65
C ASP A 405 20.29 -17.03 7.62
N VAL A 406 19.10 -17.36 8.13
CA VAL A 406 17.91 -17.65 7.32
C VAL A 406 17.45 -16.44 6.54
N ARG A 407 17.56 -15.23 7.10
CA ARG A 407 17.15 -14.03 6.40
C ARG A 407 17.99 -13.82 5.13
N ARG A 408 19.29 -14.08 5.19
CA ARG A 408 20.16 -14.04 4.02
C ARG A 408 19.75 -15.08 2.99
N THR A 409 19.36 -16.28 3.44
CA THR A 409 18.87 -17.35 2.58
C THR A 409 17.53 -16.99 1.95
N VAL A 410 16.58 -16.46 2.72
CA VAL A 410 15.29 -15.96 2.20
C VAL A 410 15.52 -14.85 1.18
N ARG A 411 16.42 -13.89 1.46
CA ARG A 411 16.81 -12.85 0.51
C ARG A 411 17.37 -13.42 -0.80
N ALA A 412 18.28 -14.38 -0.71
CA ALA A 412 18.86 -15.00 -1.89
C ALA A 412 17.81 -15.71 -2.75
N VAL A 413 16.81 -16.35 -2.12
CA VAL A 413 15.70 -16.99 -2.82
C VAL A 413 14.77 -15.96 -3.44
N VAL A 414 14.44 -14.88 -2.73
CA VAL A 414 13.60 -13.79 -3.26
C VAL A 414 14.30 -13.08 -4.42
N ALA A 415 15.58 -12.75 -4.27
CA ALA A 415 16.37 -12.11 -5.32
C ALA A 415 16.56 -12.99 -6.58
N ALA A 416 16.54 -14.32 -6.42
CA ALA A 416 16.66 -15.26 -7.54
C ALA A 416 15.33 -15.56 -8.24
N ASP A 417 14.19 -15.03 -7.76
CA ASP A 417 12.88 -15.28 -8.38
C ASP A 417 12.65 -14.33 -9.57
N PRO A 418 12.69 -14.83 -10.83
CA PRO A 418 12.55 -13.99 -12.01
C PRO A 418 11.17 -13.32 -12.14
N ARG A 419 10.15 -13.75 -11.38
CA ARG A 419 8.82 -13.10 -11.36
C ARG A 419 8.83 -11.79 -10.58
N GLN A 420 9.90 -11.50 -9.86
CA GLN A 420 10.05 -10.25 -9.11
C GLN A 420 10.73 -9.15 -9.94
N THR A 421 11.23 -9.49 -11.12
CA THR A 421 11.89 -8.58 -12.06
C THR A 421 11.02 -8.22 -13.28
N ALA A 422 9.80 -8.71 -13.37
CA ALA A 422 8.85 -8.44 -14.46
C ALA A 422 7.72 -7.49 -14.05
#